data_48161c484ce03f525e6227a4db5c6ee1
#
_entry.id   48161c484ce03f525e6227a4db5c6ee1
#
_cell.length_a   1.000
_cell.length_b   1.000
_cell.length_c   1.000
_cell.angle_alpha   90.00
_cell.angle_beta   90.00
_cell.angle_gamma   90.00
#
_symmetry.space_group_name_H-M   'P 1'
#
loop_
_entity.id
_entity.type
_entity.pdbx_description
1 polymer ?
#
loop_
_entity_poly.entity_id
_entity_poly.type
_entity_poly.pdbx_seq_one_letter_code
_entity_poly.pdbx_strand_id
1 'polypeptide(L)'
;MSNIKQLISIIIPVFNESDSIGFLLDEVINVMSLHKFNFELIVVNDGSKDNTQQVLKQLTLKIKELSVISLRKNYGQTAAISAGFDNSKGDIVITLDGDLQNDPNDIPLLISEINNGYDLVCGWRFDRKDKLINRKIPSKIANKLIAHVTGLKLHDYGCSLKAFKKEIIEDIKLYGELHRFLPVLANIEGARIKEIKVNHRSRQYGSSKYGIDRTFRVLMDLLTVWFMTKFLTRPMYGFGFVGIISIFFSLAISSYLIVLKIMGEDIGNRPLLMFALILGIAGVQLFSFGLLSELLIRTYHESQSRPIYRIRSINSGKQN
;
A
#
# COMPACT_ATOMS: atom_id res chain seq x y z
N MET A 1 -13.65 35.80 0.39
CA MET A 1 -12.83 34.59 0.31
C MET A 1 -13.10 33.97 -1.06
N SER A 2 -12.14 34.03 -1.95
CA SER A 2 -12.26 33.47 -3.29
C SER A 2 -12.50 31.97 -3.18
N ASN A 3 -13.65 31.49 -3.68
CA ASN A 3 -13.91 30.07 -3.91
C ASN A 3 -12.90 29.55 -4.94
N ILE A 4 -11.66 29.24 -4.52
CA ILE A 4 -10.75 28.43 -5.32
C ILE A 4 -11.44 27.08 -5.37
N LYS A 5 -12.04 26.75 -6.51
CA LYS A 5 -12.64 25.43 -6.71
C LYS A 5 -11.54 24.39 -6.55
N GLN A 6 -11.68 23.54 -5.53
CA GLN A 6 -10.80 22.41 -5.25
C GLN A 6 -10.54 21.61 -6.55
N LEU A 7 -9.27 21.39 -6.86
CA LEU A 7 -8.86 20.59 -8.02
C LEU A 7 -8.84 19.10 -7.63
N ILE A 8 -9.33 18.25 -8.51
CA ILE A 8 -9.39 16.81 -8.31
C ILE A 8 -8.56 16.14 -9.40
N SER A 9 -7.56 15.36 -9.02
CA SER A 9 -6.76 14.54 -9.95
C SER A 9 -7.31 13.11 -9.98
N ILE A 10 -7.66 12.61 -11.16
CA ILE A 10 -8.12 11.24 -11.35
C ILE A 10 -7.03 10.46 -12.07
N ILE A 11 -6.46 9.46 -11.38
CA ILE A 11 -5.35 8.64 -11.86
C ILE A 11 -5.88 7.30 -12.32
N ILE A 12 -5.59 6.96 -13.58
CA ILE A 12 -6.03 5.73 -14.22
C ILE A 12 -4.81 4.99 -14.78
N PRO A 13 -4.28 3.98 -14.05
CA PRO A 13 -3.25 3.10 -14.58
C PRO A 13 -3.86 2.17 -15.64
N VAL A 14 -3.20 2.03 -16.79
CA VAL A 14 -3.65 1.19 -17.90
C VAL A 14 -2.51 0.32 -18.46
N PHE A 15 -2.84 -0.93 -18.79
CA PHE A 15 -1.97 -1.85 -19.49
C PHE A 15 -2.77 -2.76 -20.41
N ASN A 16 -2.66 -2.57 -21.74
CA ASN A 16 -3.46 -3.23 -22.76
C ASN A 16 -4.97 -3.08 -22.51
N GLU A 17 -5.43 -1.84 -22.56
CA GLU A 17 -6.82 -1.43 -22.33
C GLU A 17 -7.35 -0.56 -23.49
N SER A 18 -6.93 -0.87 -24.74
CA SER A 18 -7.34 -0.11 -25.95
C SER A 18 -8.85 -0.03 -26.14
N ASP A 19 -9.58 -1.10 -25.74
CA ASP A 19 -11.02 -1.23 -25.98
C ASP A 19 -11.88 -0.57 -24.90
N SER A 20 -11.32 -0.37 -23.70
CA SER A 20 -12.06 0.12 -22.52
C SER A 20 -11.80 1.59 -22.20
N ILE A 21 -10.57 2.08 -22.44
CA ILE A 21 -10.13 3.38 -21.92
C ILE A 21 -10.93 4.57 -22.45
N GLY A 22 -11.33 4.54 -23.72
CA GLY A 22 -12.14 5.63 -24.31
C GLY A 22 -13.49 5.78 -23.61
N PHE A 23 -14.21 4.67 -23.42
CA PHE A 23 -15.51 4.66 -22.73
C PHE A 23 -15.38 5.10 -21.27
N LEU A 24 -14.33 4.65 -20.58
CA LEU A 24 -14.10 5.05 -19.20
C LEU A 24 -13.87 6.56 -19.05
N LEU A 25 -13.05 7.15 -19.92
CA LEU A 25 -12.78 8.58 -19.89
C LEU A 25 -14.06 9.40 -20.17
N ASP A 26 -14.89 8.99 -21.12
CA ASP A 26 -16.17 9.63 -21.40
C ASP A 26 -17.10 9.56 -20.18
N GLU A 27 -17.22 8.40 -19.50
CA GLU A 27 -18.03 8.27 -18.29
C GLU A 27 -17.51 9.18 -17.16
N VAL A 28 -16.19 9.20 -16.92
CA VAL A 28 -15.58 10.05 -15.89
C VAL A 28 -15.83 11.52 -16.17
N ILE A 29 -15.60 11.98 -17.42
CA ILE A 29 -15.83 13.38 -17.82
C ILE A 29 -17.29 13.77 -17.62
N ASN A 30 -18.22 12.89 -18.00
CA ASN A 30 -19.65 13.16 -17.85
C ASN A 30 -20.02 13.35 -16.37
N VAL A 31 -19.54 12.45 -15.47
CA VAL A 31 -19.80 12.56 -14.03
C VAL A 31 -19.19 13.84 -13.44
N MET A 32 -17.93 14.12 -13.75
CA MET A 32 -17.23 15.28 -13.21
C MET A 32 -17.86 16.60 -13.68
N SER A 33 -18.28 16.65 -14.96
CA SER A 33 -18.94 17.81 -15.55
C SER A 33 -20.36 18.03 -14.99
N LEU A 34 -21.12 16.93 -14.79
CA LEU A 34 -22.48 17.00 -14.22
C LEU A 34 -22.45 17.63 -12.81
N HIS A 35 -21.45 17.26 -12.01
CA HIS A 35 -21.26 17.80 -10.66
C HIS A 35 -20.45 19.10 -10.61
N LYS A 36 -20.04 19.64 -11.78
CA LYS A 36 -19.28 20.88 -11.92
C LYS A 36 -17.97 20.89 -11.10
N PHE A 37 -17.32 19.75 -10.98
CA PHE A 37 -16.01 19.65 -10.34
C PHE A 37 -14.93 20.23 -11.26
N ASN A 38 -13.89 20.82 -10.65
CA ASN A 38 -12.65 21.16 -11.34
C ASN A 38 -11.71 19.94 -11.26
N PHE A 39 -11.27 19.41 -12.40
CA PHE A 39 -10.54 18.15 -12.42
C PHE A 39 -9.47 18.08 -13.52
N GLU A 40 -8.53 17.19 -13.33
CA GLU A 40 -7.58 16.70 -14.32
C GLU A 40 -7.63 15.17 -14.38
N LEU A 41 -7.37 14.62 -15.55
CA LEU A 41 -7.27 13.19 -15.80
C LEU A 41 -5.81 12.83 -16.07
N ILE A 42 -5.26 11.88 -15.33
CA ILE A 42 -3.89 11.41 -15.50
C ILE A 42 -3.95 9.92 -15.83
N VAL A 43 -3.83 9.59 -17.10
CA VAL A 43 -3.74 8.20 -17.54
C VAL A 43 -2.28 7.78 -17.59
N VAL A 44 -1.94 6.73 -16.87
CA VAL A 44 -0.58 6.19 -16.86
C VAL A 44 -0.54 4.88 -17.63
N ASN A 45 0.04 4.92 -18.82
CA ASN A 45 0.25 3.74 -19.66
C ASN A 45 1.50 2.99 -19.20
N ASP A 46 1.29 1.83 -18.60
CA ASP A 46 2.36 0.97 -18.05
C ASP A 46 2.98 0.07 -19.16
N GLY A 47 3.43 0.69 -20.24
CA GLY A 47 4.14 0.00 -21.31
C GLY A 47 3.25 -0.99 -22.08
N SER A 48 2.04 -0.61 -22.44
CA SER A 48 1.11 -1.42 -23.24
C SER A 48 1.73 -1.87 -24.57
N LYS A 49 1.36 -3.07 -24.99
CA LYS A 49 1.83 -3.69 -26.25
C LYS A 49 0.78 -3.71 -27.36
N ASP A 50 -0.45 -3.31 -27.03
CA ASP A 50 -1.58 -3.17 -27.95
C ASP A 50 -1.72 -1.72 -28.45
N ASN A 51 -2.88 -1.39 -29.01
CA ASN A 51 -3.17 -0.07 -29.55
C ASN A 51 -3.47 1.00 -28.46
N THR A 52 -3.36 0.69 -27.16
CA THR A 52 -3.66 1.62 -26.06
C THR A 52 -2.94 2.96 -26.23
N GLN A 53 -1.64 2.95 -26.58
CA GLN A 53 -0.85 4.15 -26.75
C GLN A 53 -1.39 5.06 -27.89
N GLN A 54 -1.83 4.45 -28.98
CA GLN A 54 -2.38 5.20 -30.13
C GLN A 54 -3.73 5.81 -29.77
N VAL A 55 -4.61 5.04 -29.11
CA VAL A 55 -5.90 5.51 -28.61
C VAL A 55 -5.72 6.69 -27.66
N LEU A 56 -4.83 6.57 -26.67
CA LEU A 56 -4.54 7.65 -25.73
C LEU A 56 -4.03 8.92 -26.41
N LYS A 57 -3.15 8.78 -27.42
CA LYS A 57 -2.65 9.92 -28.20
C LYS A 57 -3.77 10.64 -28.96
N GLN A 58 -4.76 9.90 -29.47
CA GLN A 58 -5.91 10.51 -30.13
C GLN A 58 -6.84 11.21 -29.12
N LEU A 59 -7.02 10.63 -27.93
CA LEU A 59 -7.86 11.21 -26.88
C LEU A 59 -7.26 12.49 -26.29
N THR A 60 -5.94 12.61 -26.19
CA THR A 60 -5.29 13.87 -25.73
C THR A 60 -5.53 15.05 -26.66
N LEU A 61 -5.82 14.80 -27.93
CA LEU A 61 -6.19 15.87 -28.88
C LEU A 61 -7.62 16.38 -28.69
N LYS A 62 -8.49 15.58 -28.05
CA LYS A 62 -9.93 15.86 -27.88
C LYS A 62 -10.28 16.30 -26.47
N ILE A 63 -9.56 15.83 -25.46
CA ILE A 63 -9.85 16.01 -24.02
C ILE A 63 -8.79 16.93 -23.43
N LYS A 64 -9.18 18.17 -23.11
CA LYS A 64 -8.28 19.21 -22.60
C LYS A 64 -7.71 18.88 -21.21
N GLU A 65 -8.51 18.24 -20.37
CA GLU A 65 -8.18 17.86 -18.99
C GLU A 65 -7.28 16.62 -18.91
N LEU A 66 -7.00 15.94 -20.04
CA LEU A 66 -6.27 14.68 -20.11
C LEU A 66 -4.77 14.89 -20.25
N SER A 67 -4.02 14.32 -19.31
CA SER A 67 -2.57 14.09 -19.39
C SER A 67 -2.27 12.60 -19.48
N VAL A 68 -1.36 12.21 -20.36
CA VAL A 68 -0.95 10.81 -20.54
C VAL A 68 0.53 10.66 -20.19
N ILE A 69 0.83 9.80 -19.25
CA ILE A 69 2.18 9.41 -18.86
C ILE A 69 2.44 8.02 -19.42
N SER A 70 3.49 7.87 -20.22
CA SER A 70 3.86 6.56 -20.79
C SER A 70 5.15 6.06 -20.18
N LEU A 71 5.09 4.91 -19.52
CA LEU A 71 6.25 4.27 -18.94
C LEU A 71 7.04 3.52 -20.04
N ARG A 72 8.35 3.40 -19.88
CA ARG A 72 9.24 2.77 -20.90
C ARG A 72 8.98 1.29 -21.11
N LYS A 73 8.47 0.59 -20.09
CA LYS A 73 8.09 -0.84 -20.11
C LYS A 73 7.01 -1.07 -19.06
N ASN A 74 6.48 -2.28 -18.98
CA ASN A 74 5.62 -2.66 -17.87
C ASN A 74 6.43 -2.76 -16.57
N TYR A 75 6.13 -1.87 -15.62
CA TYR A 75 6.71 -1.83 -14.26
C TYR A 75 5.72 -2.31 -13.19
N GLY A 76 4.45 -2.56 -13.59
CA GLY A 76 3.37 -2.96 -12.70
C GLY A 76 2.51 -1.81 -12.18
N GLN A 77 1.31 -2.17 -11.72
CA GLN A 77 0.28 -1.22 -11.32
C GLN A 77 0.74 -0.23 -10.24
N THR A 78 1.55 -0.68 -9.29
CA THR A 78 2.09 0.18 -8.21
C THR A 78 2.94 1.30 -8.77
N ALA A 79 3.83 1.01 -9.72
CA ALA A 79 4.69 2.02 -10.35
C ALA A 79 3.85 3.01 -11.18
N ALA A 80 2.83 2.53 -11.88
CA ALA A 80 1.93 3.39 -12.63
C ALA A 80 1.12 4.34 -11.72
N ILE A 81 0.62 3.85 -10.58
CA ILE A 81 -0.06 4.69 -9.58
C ILE A 81 0.91 5.71 -8.99
N SER A 82 2.15 5.30 -8.63
CA SER A 82 3.18 6.22 -8.11
C SER A 82 3.49 7.33 -9.10
N ALA A 83 3.69 7.01 -10.38
CA ALA A 83 3.90 8.01 -11.42
C ALA A 83 2.70 8.98 -11.55
N GLY A 84 1.47 8.48 -11.38
CA GLY A 84 0.27 9.31 -11.32
C GLY A 84 0.27 10.24 -10.09
N PHE A 85 0.61 9.73 -8.91
CA PHE A 85 0.72 10.53 -7.67
C PHE A 85 1.75 11.65 -7.81
N ASP A 86 2.93 11.33 -8.31
CA ASP A 86 4.04 12.29 -8.46
C ASP A 86 3.70 13.44 -9.43
N ASN A 87 2.78 13.20 -10.39
CA ASN A 87 2.38 14.17 -11.40
C ASN A 87 0.99 14.80 -11.15
N SER A 88 0.30 14.43 -10.07
CA SER A 88 -1.00 14.98 -9.71
C SER A 88 -0.87 16.36 -9.06
N LYS A 89 -1.78 17.30 -9.41
CA LYS A 89 -1.81 18.67 -8.90
C LYS A 89 -3.01 18.95 -8.00
N GLY A 90 -3.99 18.03 -7.98
CA GLY A 90 -5.24 18.22 -7.25
C GLY A 90 -5.10 18.12 -5.75
N ASP A 91 -5.96 18.82 -5.02
CA ASP A 91 -6.10 18.74 -3.56
C ASP A 91 -6.64 17.37 -3.11
N ILE A 92 -7.47 16.77 -3.97
CA ILE A 92 -7.97 15.40 -3.85
C ILE A 92 -7.42 14.58 -5.01
N VAL A 93 -6.92 13.39 -4.71
CA VAL A 93 -6.43 12.45 -5.71
C VAL A 93 -7.24 11.17 -5.65
N ILE A 94 -7.79 10.77 -6.80
CA ILE A 94 -8.64 9.58 -6.93
C ILE A 94 -7.94 8.57 -7.82
N THR A 95 -7.90 7.32 -7.41
CA THR A 95 -7.42 6.20 -8.22
C THR A 95 -8.59 5.40 -8.76
N LEU A 96 -8.51 4.96 -10.01
CA LEU A 96 -9.55 4.19 -10.71
C LEU A 96 -8.88 3.23 -11.71
N ASP A 97 -9.31 1.96 -11.77
CA ASP A 97 -8.80 1.01 -12.77
C ASP A 97 -9.36 1.27 -14.17
N GLY A 98 -8.56 0.99 -15.21
CA GLY A 98 -8.90 1.25 -16.62
C GLY A 98 -9.87 0.24 -17.26
N ASP A 99 -10.38 -0.76 -16.52
CA ASP A 99 -11.11 -1.93 -17.04
C ASP A 99 -12.65 -1.83 -16.96
N LEU A 100 -13.20 -0.65 -16.67
CA LEU A 100 -14.63 -0.36 -16.54
C LEU A 100 -15.35 -1.12 -15.40
N GLN A 101 -14.64 -1.78 -14.50
CA GLN A 101 -15.27 -2.50 -13.40
C GLN A 101 -15.75 -1.58 -12.27
N ASN A 102 -15.07 -0.47 -12.03
CA ASN A 102 -15.51 0.56 -11.09
C ASN A 102 -16.50 1.51 -11.77
N ASP A 103 -17.49 1.96 -11.02
CA ASP A 103 -18.48 2.91 -11.52
C ASP A 103 -18.04 4.36 -11.20
N PRO A 104 -17.77 5.21 -12.21
CA PRO A 104 -17.42 6.62 -11.99
C PRO A 104 -18.50 7.41 -11.23
N ASN A 105 -19.76 6.97 -11.26
CA ASN A 105 -20.85 7.62 -10.52
C ASN A 105 -20.67 7.58 -9.00
N ASP A 106 -19.79 6.73 -8.48
CA ASP A 106 -19.45 6.69 -7.05
C ASP A 106 -18.42 7.75 -6.65
N ILE A 107 -17.72 8.41 -7.62
CA ILE A 107 -16.68 9.42 -7.36
C ILE A 107 -17.21 10.59 -6.51
N PRO A 108 -18.38 11.19 -6.78
CA PRO A 108 -18.90 12.31 -5.96
C PRO A 108 -19.08 11.94 -4.49
N LEU A 109 -19.44 10.67 -4.20
CA LEU A 109 -19.59 10.19 -2.82
C LEU A 109 -18.25 10.13 -2.10
N LEU A 110 -17.17 9.66 -2.76
CA LEU A 110 -15.84 9.67 -2.18
C LEU A 110 -15.36 11.09 -1.88
N ILE A 111 -15.57 12.04 -2.82
CA ILE A 111 -15.21 13.45 -2.66
C ILE A 111 -15.95 14.06 -1.46
N SER A 112 -17.25 13.78 -1.33
CA SER A 112 -18.05 14.25 -0.20
C SER A 112 -17.48 13.79 1.13
N GLU A 113 -17.02 12.55 1.24
CA GLU A 113 -16.45 12.03 2.48
C GLU A 113 -15.05 12.59 2.78
N ILE A 114 -14.24 12.88 1.76
CA ILE A 114 -12.99 13.65 1.96
C ILE A 114 -13.32 15.04 2.54
N ASN A 115 -14.36 15.72 2.00
CA ASN A 115 -14.78 17.03 2.47
C ASN A 115 -15.39 16.97 3.88
N ASN A 116 -15.97 15.84 4.30
CA ASN A 116 -16.40 15.56 5.68
C ASN A 116 -15.24 15.35 6.65
N GLY A 117 -14.00 15.45 6.18
CA GLY A 117 -12.80 15.46 7.00
C GLY A 117 -12.06 14.14 7.08
N TYR A 118 -12.40 13.14 6.28
CA TYR A 118 -11.57 11.95 6.12
C TYR A 118 -10.36 12.25 5.23
N ASP A 119 -9.25 11.55 5.48
CA ASP A 119 -8.00 11.77 4.78
C ASP A 119 -7.82 10.76 3.64
N LEU A 120 -8.47 9.60 3.78
CA LEU A 120 -8.58 8.54 2.76
C LEU A 120 -9.98 7.92 2.80
N VAL A 121 -10.60 7.79 1.64
CA VAL A 121 -11.86 7.06 1.46
C VAL A 121 -11.65 5.90 0.51
N CYS A 122 -11.98 4.69 0.96
CA CYS A 122 -11.84 3.45 0.22
C CYS A 122 -13.19 2.96 -0.28
N GLY A 123 -13.28 2.54 -1.53
CA GLY A 123 -14.45 1.84 -2.04
C GLY A 123 -14.51 0.41 -1.50
N TRP A 124 -15.70 -0.04 -1.15
CA TRP A 124 -16.02 -1.42 -0.82
C TRP A 124 -17.00 -2.00 -1.85
N ARG A 125 -16.51 -2.94 -2.65
CA ARG A 125 -17.31 -3.65 -3.64
C ARG A 125 -18.27 -4.61 -2.96
N PHE A 126 -19.36 -4.06 -2.41
CA PHE A 126 -20.31 -4.82 -1.58
C PHE A 126 -20.94 -5.98 -2.36
N ASP A 127 -21.40 -5.74 -3.59
CA ASP A 127 -21.99 -6.76 -4.47
C ASP A 127 -21.04 -7.15 -5.61
N ARG A 128 -19.92 -7.82 -5.25
CA ARG A 128 -18.96 -8.30 -6.24
C ARG A 128 -19.57 -9.36 -7.14
N LYS A 129 -19.56 -9.12 -8.45
CA LYS A 129 -20.02 -10.06 -9.49
C LYS A 129 -18.97 -11.08 -9.92
N ASP A 130 -17.93 -11.29 -9.11
CA ASP A 130 -16.89 -12.30 -9.35
C ASP A 130 -17.32 -13.72 -8.98
N LYS A 131 -16.66 -14.74 -9.58
CA LYS A 131 -16.88 -16.16 -9.26
C LYS A 131 -16.59 -16.46 -7.78
N LEU A 132 -17.58 -17.06 -7.07
CA LEU A 132 -17.62 -17.24 -5.61
C LEU A 132 -16.39 -17.99 -5.06
N ILE A 133 -16.03 -19.14 -5.61
CA ILE A 133 -15.05 -20.06 -5.03
C ILE A 133 -13.61 -19.57 -5.29
N ASN A 134 -13.30 -19.13 -6.50
CA ASN A 134 -11.91 -18.83 -6.90
C ASN A 134 -11.44 -17.42 -6.53
N ARG A 135 -12.33 -16.50 -6.14
CA ARG A 135 -11.97 -15.11 -5.85
C ARG A 135 -12.56 -14.52 -4.56
N LYS A 136 -13.84 -14.81 -4.22
CA LYS A 136 -14.49 -14.22 -3.05
C LYS A 136 -13.92 -14.78 -1.73
N ILE A 137 -13.74 -16.11 -1.63
CA ILE A 137 -13.25 -16.77 -0.40
C ILE A 137 -11.79 -16.41 -0.13
N PRO A 138 -10.83 -16.56 -1.07
CA PRO A 138 -9.44 -16.16 -0.84
C PRO A 138 -9.30 -14.68 -0.49
N SER A 139 -10.10 -13.80 -1.12
CA SER A 139 -10.09 -12.37 -0.83
C SER A 139 -10.58 -12.08 0.60
N LYS A 140 -11.63 -12.74 1.08
CA LYS A 140 -12.12 -12.57 2.47
C LYS A 140 -11.11 -13.04 3.50
N ILE A 141 -10.44 -14.17 3.26
CA ILE A 141 -9.38 -14.69 4.14
C ILE A 141 -8.21 -13.70 4.16
N ALA A 142 -7.75 -13.23 3.00
CA ALA A 142 -6.69 -12.25 2.89
C ALA A 142 -7.04 -10.94 3.62
N ASN A 143 -8.23 -10.38 3.41
CA ASN A 143 -8.69 -9.17 4.08
C ASN A 143 -8.74 -9.34 5.60
N LYS A 144 -9.24 -10.49 6.10
CA LYS A 144 -9.26 -10.78 7.53
C LYS A 144 -7.85 -10.90 8.13
N LEU A 145 -6.93 -11.53 7.39
CA LEU A 145 -5.53 -11.65 7.80
C LEU A 145 -4.85 -10.27 7.82
N ILE A 146 -5.04 -9.46 6.77
CA ILE A 146 -4.53 -8.08 6.71
C ILE A 146 -5.07 -7.27 7.89
N ALA A 147 -6.38 -7.31 8.16
CA ALA A 147 -6.99 -6.60 9.26
C ALA A 147 -6.42 -7.01 10.63
N HIS A 148 -6.18 -8.32 10.83
CA HIS A 148 -5.58 -8.83 12.08
C HIS A 148 -4.13 -8.36 12.26
N VAL A 149 -3.35 -8.40 11.19
CA VAL A 149 -1.93 -8.03 11.18
C VAL A 149 -1.73 -6.52 11.33
N THR A 150 -2.53 -5.72 10.63
CA THR A 150 -2.34 -4.26 10.55
C THR A 150 -3.17 -3.46 11.55
N GLY A 151 -4.16 -4.10 12.19
CA GLY A 151 -5.12 -3.44 13.08
C GLY A 151 -6.17 -2.57 12.37
N LEU A 152 -6.04 -2.34 11.06
CA LEU A 152 -7.00 -1.59 10.26
C LEU A 152 -8.09 -2.54 9.77
N LYS A 153 -9.36 -2.24 10.08
CA LYS A 153 -10.50 -3.09 9.69
C LYS A 153 -11.19 -2.51 8.46
N LEU A 154 -10.91 -3.09 7.28
CA LEU A 154 -11.61 -2.81 6.02
C LEU A 154 -12.19 -4.13 5.46
N HIS A 155 -13.31 -4.02 4.76
CA HIS A 155 -13.93 -5.16 4.07
C HIS A 155 -13.25 -5.45 2.72
N ASP A 156 -12.70 -4.41 2.05
CA ASP A 156 -12.11 -4.56 0.72
C ASP A 156 -10.83 -3.71 0.53
N TYR A 157 -9.67 -4.27 0.83
CA TYR A 157 -8.38 -3.61 0.56
C TYR A 157 -8.05 -3.52 -0.94
N GLY A 158 -8.62 -4.42 -1.74
CA GLY A 158 -8.30 -4.58 -3.15
C GLY A 158 -9.12 -3.72 -4.11
N CYS A 159 -10.03 -2.87 -3.62
CA CYS A 159 -10.73 -1.93 -4.48
C CYS A 159 -9.79 -0.83 -4.96
N SER A 160 -9.72 -0.59 -6.26
CA SER A 160 -8.88 0.47 -6.84
C SER A 160 -9.48 1.85 -6.71
N LEU A 161 -10.82 1.95 -6.61
CA LEU A 161 -11.51 3.21 -6.40
C LEU A 161 -11.27 3.72 -4.98
N LYS A 162 -10.38 4.69 -4.86
CA LYS A 162 -9.99 5.33 -3.60
C LYS A 162 -9.81 6.83 -3.83
N ALA A 163 -10.17 7.64 -2.83
CA ALA A 163 -9.90 9.07 -2.82
C ALA A 163 -8.98 9.41 -1.65
N PHE A 164 -7.98 10.23 -1.91
CA PHE A 164 -6.94 10.66 -0.96
C PHE A 164 -6.88 12.16 -0.92
N LYS A 165 -6.63 12.75 0.24
CA LYS A 165 -6.07 14.10 0.30
C LYS A 165 -4.64 14.10 -0.23
N LYS A 166 -4.24 15.16 -0.90
CA LYS A 166 -2.90 15.34 -1.46
C LYS A 166 -1.80 15.12 -0.43
N GLU A 167 -1.97 15.68 0.76
CA GLU A 167 -1.01 15.57 1.87
C GLU A 167 -0.66 14.12 2.25
N ILE A 168 -1.63 13.20 2.13
CA ILE A 168 -1.42 11.79 2.48
C ILE A 168 -0.56 11.08 1.44
N ILE A 169 -0.78 11.36 0.14
CA ILE A 169 0.00 10.70 -0.92
C ILE A 169 1.44 11.19 -0.99
N GLU A 170 1.72 12.43 -0.59
CA GLU A 170 3.08 12.98 -0.53
C GLU A 170 3.95 12.24 0.51
N ASP A 171 3.31 11.76 1.57
CA ASP A 171 3.96 11.01 2.64
C ASP A 171 4.15 9.52 2.32
N ILE A 172 3.32 8.96 1.44
CA ILE A 172 3.36 7.55 1.09
C ILE A 172 4.38 7.30 -0.03
N LYS A 173 5.32 6.38 0.22
CA LYS A 173 6.23 5.86 -0.83
C LYS A 173 5.80 4.46 -1.23
N LEU A 174 5.55 4.27 -2.52
CA LEU A 174 5.08 3.01 -3.07
C LEU A 174 6.24 2.20 -3.67
N TYR A 175 6.36 0.95 -3.24
CA TYR A 175 7.32 -0.03 -3.75
C TYR A 175 6.63 -1.38 -4.00
N GLY A 176 7.20 -2.22 -4.87
CA GLY A 176 6.69 -3.57 -5.12
C GLY A 176 5.21 -3.59 -5.50
N GLU A 177 4.41 -4.40 -4.83
CA GLU A 177 2.96 -4.55 -5.06
C GLU A 177 2.12 -3.82 -3.98
N LEU A 178 2.67 -2.79 -3.31
CA LEU A 178 2.05 -2.14 -2.15
C LEU A 178 0.80 -1.30 -2.46
N HIS A 179 0.40 -1.14 -3.74
CA HIS A 179 -0.82 -0.43 -4.12
C HIS A 179 -2.10 -0.93 -3.40
N ARG A 180 -2.14 -2.21 -3.00
CA ARG A 180 -3.25 -2.79 -2.22
C ARG A 180 -3.24 -2.39 -0.77
N PHE A 181 -2.05 -2.13 -0.25
CA PHE A 181 -1.83 -1.75 1.14
C PHE A 181 -1.79 -0.23 1.34
N LEU A 182 -2.14 0.56 0.30
CA LEU A 182 -2.29 2.01 0.42
C LEU A 182 -3.07 2.45 1.66
N PRO A 183 -4.22 1.81 2.03
CA PRO A 183 -4.92 2.16 3.25
C PRO A 183 -4.10 1.88 4.52
N VAL A 184 -3.29 0.83 4.51
CA VAL A 184 -2.43 0.50 5.66
C VAL A 184 -1.29 1.49 5.78
N LEU A 185 -0.66 1.85 4.66
CA LEU A 185 0.40 2.87 4.62
C LEU A 185 -0.14 4.23 5.09
N ALA A 186 -1.31 4.64 4.61
CA ALA A 186 -1.98 5.84 5.08
C ALA A 186 -2.31 5.79 6.59
N ASN A 187 -2.73 4.64 7.10
CA ASN A 187 -2.99 4.46 8.54
C ASN A 187 -1.72 4.59 9.39
N ILE A 188 -0.58 4.11 8.90
CA ILE A 188 0.73 4.29 9.56
C ILE A 188 1.09 5.77 9.67
N GLU A 189 0.79 6.57 8.64
CA GLU A 189 0.98 8.02 8.64
C GLU A 189 -0.11 8.78 9.43
N GLY A 190 -1.04 8.06 10.07
CA GLY A 190 -2.08 8.63 10.94
C GLY A 190 -3.31 9.17 10.21
N ALA A 191 -3.56 8.76 8.98
CA ALA A 191 -4.73 9.15 8.21
C ALA A 191 -6.04 8.65 8.83
N ARG A 192 -7.09 9.48 8.77
CA ARG A 192 -8.47 9.07 9.08
C ARG A 192 -9.08 8.39 7.86
N ILE A 193 -9.37 7.10 7.99
CA ILE A 193 -9.81 6.27 6.87
C ILE A 193 -11.29 5.95 7.01
N LYS A 194 -12.01 6.05 5.90
CA LYS A 194 -13.39 5.59 5.77
C LYS A 194 -13.54 4.61 4.62
N GLU A 195 -14.44 3.65 4.77
CA GLU A 195 -14.84 2.74 3.71
C GLU A 195 -16.30 2.98 3.35
N ILE A 196 -16.61 3.04 2.06
CA ILE A 196 -17.95 3.25 1.54
C ILE A 196 -18.30 2.18 0.52
N LYS A 197 -19.58 1.80 0.46
CA LYS A 197 -20.08 0.87 -0.54
C LYS A 197 -20.06 1.52 -1.92
N VAL A 198 -19.49 0.82 -2.89
CA VAL A 198 -19.40 1.26 -4.29
C VAL A 198 -19.94 0.18 -5.22
N ASN A 199 -20.43 0.60 -6.38
CA ASN A 199 -20.89 -0.28 -7.41
C ASN A 199 -19.72 -1.03 -8.07
N HIS A 200 -19.95 -2.27 -8.45
CA HIS A 200 -18.96 -3.07 -9.15
C HIS A 200 -19.59 -3.78 -10.35
N ARG A 201 -19.09 -3.45 -11.53
CA ARG A 201 -19.56 -4.00 -12.79
C ARG A 201 -18.79 -5.28 -13.15
N SER A 202 -19.41 -6.19 -13.90
CA SER A 202 -18.70 -7.30 -14.52
C SER A 202 -17.72 -6.76 -15.58
N ARG A 203 -16.56 -7.40 -15.70
CA ARG A 203 -15.60 -7.04 -16.75
C ARG A 203 -16.23 -7.24 -18.13
N GLN A 204 -16.18 -6.22 -18.97
CA GLN A 204 -16.75 -6.24 -20.33
C GLN A 204 -15.68 -6.59 -21.36
N TYR A 205 -14.42 -6.15 -21.17
CA TYR A 205 -13.32 -6.31 -22.13
C TYR A 205 -12.12 -7.02 -21.48
N GLY A 206 -11.32 -7.71 -22.31
CA GLY A 206 -10.08 -8.34 -21.89
C GLY A 206 -10.22 -9.59 -21.02
N SER A 207 -9.09 -10.23 -20.70
CA SER A 207 -8.99 -11.41 -19.84
C SER A 207 -8.31 -11.07 -18.50
N SER A 208 -8.59 -11.86 -17.46
CA SER A 208 -7.92 -11.67 -16.16
C SER A 208 -6.45 -12.02 -16.26
N LYS A 209 -5.59 -11.05 -16.02
CA LYS A 209 -4.11 -11.17 -16.11
C LYS A 209 -3.45 -11.83 -14.87
N TYR A 210 -4.24 -12.44 -13.96
CA TYR A 210 -3.74 -12.91 -12.67
C TYR A 210 -3.76 -14.44 -12.52
N GLY A 211 -2.59 -15.03 -12.21
CA GLY A 211 -2.35 -16.46 -11.93
C GLY A 211 -2.17 -16.79 -10.43
N ILE A 212 -1.84 -18.07 -10.14
CA ILE A 212 -1.63 -18.61 -8.77
C ILE A 212 -0.42 -17.97 -8.08
N ASP A 213 0.61 -17.53 -8.79
CA ASP A 213 1.79 -16.80 -8.28
C ASP A 213 1.44 -15.56 -7.44
N ARG A 214 0.21 -15.05 -7.60
CA ARG A 214 -0.31 -13.92 -6.83
C ARG A 214 -0.41 -14.22 -5.34
N THR A 215 -0.79 -15.44 -4.96
CA THR A 215 -1.00 -15.80 -3.54
C THR A 215 0.31 -15.72 -2.78
N PHE A 216 1.40 -16.21 -3.36
CA PHE A 216 2.72 -16.13 -2.75
C PHE A 216 3.21 -14.68 -2.65
N ARG A 217 3.04 -13.88 -3.70
CA ARG A 217 3.39 -12.44 -3.66
C ARG A 217 2.61 -11.69 -2.59
N VAL A 218 1.28 -11.89 -2.52
CA VAL A 218 0.45 -11.26 -1.48
C VAL A 218 0.88 -11.66 -0.07
N LEU A 219 1.33 -12.92 0.13
CA LEU A 219 1.84 -13.37 1.43
C LEU A 219 3.16 -12.66 1.78
N MET A 220 4.08 -12.51 0.82
CA MET A 220 5.34 -11.77 1.02
C MET A 220 5.08 -10.28 1.28
N ASP A 221 4.17 -9.67 0.53
CA ASP A 221 3.75 -8.28 0.75
C ASP A 221 3.13 -8.10 2.15
N LEU A 222 2.30 -9.05 2.58
CA LEU A 222 1.70 -9.02 3.91
C LEU A 222 2.76 -9.12 5.02
N LEU A 223 3.77 -9.99 4.83
CA LEU A 223 4.90 -10.09 5.75
C LEU A 223 5.68 -8.77 5.82
N THR A 224 5.91 -8.15 4.67
CA THR A 224 6.57 -6.83 4.60
C THR A 224 5.76 -5.76 5.31
N VAL A 225 4.46 -5.69 5.07
CA VAL A 225 3.56 -4.73 5.73
C VAL A 225 3.47 -5.00 7.23
N TRP A 226 3.39 -6.27 7.64
CA TRP A 226 3.45 -6.64 9.06
C TRP A 226 4.74 -6.16 9.72
N PHE A 227 5.86 -6.39 9.06
CA PHE A 227 7.16 -5.91 9.55
C PHE A 227 7.18 -4.38 9.66
N MET A 228 6.71 -3.67 8.65
CA MET A 228 6.61 -2.20 8.67
C MET A 228 5.70 -1.70 9.79
N THR A 229 4.53 -2.30 10.00
CA THR A 229 3.60 -1.84 11.04
C THR A 229 4.10 -2.08 12.46
N LYS A 230 4.88 -3.13 12.69
CA LYS A 230 5.33 -3.52 14.04
C LYS A 230 6.73 -3.04 14.37
N PHE A 231 7.63 -3.01 13.41
CA PHE A 231 9.06 -2.81 13.65
C PHE A 231 9.66 -1.58 12.99
N LEU A 232 8.91 -0.84 12.14
CA LEU A 232 9.46 0.33 11.46
C LEU A 232 9.93 1.43 12.41
N THR A 233 9.31 1.55 13.60
CA THR A 233 9.69 2.57 14.58
C THR A 233 10.69 2.09 15.61
N ARG A 234 10.72 0.78 15.91
CA ARG A 234 11.57 0.21 16.98
C ARG A 234 11.97 -1.25 16.71
N PRO A 235 12.79 -1.52 15.69
CA PRO A 235 13.17 -2.89 15.30
C PRO A 235 13.97 -3.60 16.41
N MET A 236 14.71 -2.86 17.22
CA MET A 236 15.47 -3.41 18.32
C MET A 236 14.61 -4.17 19.32
N TYR A 237 13.34 -3.72 19.55
CA TYR A 237 12.45 -4.42 20.47
C TYR A 237 12.04 -5.82 19.98
N GLY A 238 11.98 -6.04 18.65
CA GLY A 238 11.70 -7.37 18.10
C GLY A 238 12.94 -8.26 18.07
N PHE A 239 13.90 -7.90 17.26
CA PHE A 239 15.11 -8.71 17.04
C PHE A 239 15.99 -8.77 18.26
N GLY A 240 16.21 -7.66 18.96
CA GLY A 240 17.06 -7.60 20.14
C GLY A 240 16.52 -8.41 21.29
N PHE A 241 15.20 -8.37 21.55
CA PHE A 241 14.57 -9.15 22.62
C PHE A 241 14.72 -10.65 22.37
N VAL A 242 14.41 -11.13 21.16
CA VAL A 242 14.60 -12.54 20.80
C VAL A 242 16.08 -12.93 20.87
N GLY A 243 16.98 -12.04 20.42
CA GLY A 243 18.43 -12.25 20.51
C GLY A 243 18.90 -12.41 21.94
N ILE A 244 18.49 -11.53 22.86
CA ILE A 244 18.85 -11.62 24.30
C ILE A 244 18.34 -12.90 24.93
N ILE A 245 17.09 -13.29 24.65
CA ILE A 245 16.53 -14.56 25.16
C ILE A 245 17.34 -15.75 24.65
N SER A 246 17.70 -15.76 23.37
CA SER A 246 18.49 -16.83 22.77
C SER A 246 19.88 -16.93 23.42
N ILE A 247 20.55 -15.80 23.66
CA ILE A 247 21.84 -15.74 24.35
C ILE A 247 21.69 -16.26 25.78
N PHE A 248 20.65 -15.86 26.50
CA PHE A 248 20.37 -16.29 27.85
C PHE A 248 20.24 -17.84 27.94
N PHE A 249 19.43 -18.44 27.06
CA PHE A 249 19.29 -19.89 27.02
C PHE A 249 20.59 -20.61 26.61
N SER A 250 21.32 -20.03 25.63
CA SER A 250 22.64 -20.56 25.27
C SER A 250 23.59 -20.60 26.46
N LEU A 251 23.67 -19.52 27.23
CA LEU A 251 24.51 -19.43 28.42
C LEU A 251 24.05 -20.40 29.51
N ALA A 252 22.75 -20.54 29.76
CA ALA A 252 22.20 -21.46 30.73
C ALA A 252 22.54 -22.93 30.39
N ILE A 253 22.35 -23.32 29.11
CA ILE A 253 22.69 -24.67 28.65
C ILE A 253 24.20 -24.89 28.71
N SER A 254 24.99 -23.91 28.29
CA SER A 254 26.47 -23.99 28.35
C SER A 254 26.96 -24.14 29.80
N SER A 255 26.41 -23.38 30.75
CA SER A 255 26.74 -23.48 32.16
C SER A 255 26.40 -24.88 32.72
N TYR A 256 25.22 -25.42 32.37
CA TYR A 256 24.85 -26.79 32.75
C TYR A 256 25.84 -27.83 32.20
N LEU A 257 26.25 -27.73 30.94
CA LEU A 257 27.21 -28.63 30.31
C LEU A 257 28.60 -28.53 30.96
N ILE A 258 29.03 -27.31 31.33
CA ILE A 258 30.30 -27.09 32.05
C ILE A 258 30.25 -27.80 33.40
N VAL A 259 29.17 -27.71 34.15
CA VAL A 259 29.03 -28.43 35.46
C VAL A 259 29.13 -29.93 35.22
N LEU A 260 28.44 -30.51 34.25
CA LEU A 260 28.55 -31.93 33.91
C LEU A 260 30.00 -32.34 33.57
N LYS A 261 30.70 -31.48 32.81
CA LYS A 261 32.12 -31.74 32.48
C LYS A 261 33.01 -31.76 33.72
N ILE A 262 32.78 -30.84 34.67
CA ILE A 262 33.50 -30.82 35.96
C ILE A 262 33.20 -32.07 36.78
N MET A 263 31.98 -32.60 36.69
CA MET A 263 31.58 -33.85 37.36
C MET A 263 32.15 -35.12 36.69
N GLY A 264 32.95 -34.97 35.60
CA GLY A 264 33.60 -36.09 34.92
C GLY A 264 32.80 -36.69 33.76
N GLU A 265 31.63 -36.14 33.43
CA GLU A 265 30.79 -36.58 32.32
C GLU A 265 31.33 -36.12 30.96
N ASP A 266 31.24 -36.98 29.95
CA ASP A 266 31.60 -36.57 28.58
C ASP A 266 30.46 -35.74 27.96
N ILE A 267 30.82 -34.54 27.46
CA ILE A 267 29.90 -33.61 26.82
C ILE A 267 30.08 -33.53 25.30
N GLY A 268 31.17 -34.13 24.75
CA GLY A 268 31.52 -33.96 23.31
C GLY A 268 30.49 -34.52 22.34
N ASN A 269 29.86 -35.65 22.71
CA ASN A 269 28.86 -36.33 21.89
C ASN A 269 27.40 -35.92 22.21
N ARG A 270 27.19 -34.88 23.02
CA ARG A 270 25.85 -34.46 23.40
C ARG A 270 25.29 -33.45 22.36
N PRO A 271 24.15 -33.72 21.69
CA PRO A 271 23.50 -32.79 20.77
C PRO A 271 23.24 -31.42 21.42
N LEU A 272 23.07 -31.38 22.74
CA LEU A 272 22.82 -30.18 23.53
C LEU A 272 23.95 -29.15 23.41
N LEU A 273 25.21 -29.59 23.25
CA LEU A 273 26.37 -28.71 23.05
C LEU A 273 26.23 -27.93 21.72
N MET A 274 25.93 -28.66 20.64
CA MET A 274 25.70 -28.01 19.31
C MET A 274 24.51 -27.06 19.37
N PHE A 275 23.43 -27.46 20.05
CA PHE A 275 22.25 -26.61 20.20
C PHE A 275 22.58 -25.31 20.95
N ALA A 276 23.35 -25.38 22.05
CA ALA A 276 23.80 -24.21 22.79
C ALA A 276 24.62 -23.24 21.91
N LEU A 277 25.58 -23.78 21.14
CA LEU A 277 26.42 -22.98 20.25
C LEU A 277 25.59 -22.28 19.13
N ILE A 278 24.72 -23.04 18.47
CA ILE A 278 23.85 -22.48 17.42
C ILE A 278 22.95 -21.38 17.98
N LEU A 279 22.36 -21.64 19.16
CA LEU A 279 21.47 -20.67 19.82
C LEU A 279 22.21 -19.40 20.23
N GLY A 280 23.46 -19.51 20.69
CA GLY A 280 24.31 -18.38 21.01
C GLY A 280 24.67 -17.53 19.81
N ILE A 281 25.12 -18.16 18.72
CA ILE A 281 25.44 -17.48 17.46
C ILE A 281 24.19 -16.78 16.89
N ALA A 282 23.07 -17.49 16.83
CA ALA A 282 21.80 -16.93 16.36
C ALA A 282 21.35 -15.76 17.23
N GLY A 283 21.53 -15.85 18.56
CA GLY A 283 21.20 -14.77 19.48
C GLY A 283 22.03 -13.51 19.22
N VAL A 284 23.35 -13.64 19.04
CA VAL A 284 24.24 -12.52 18.70
C VAL A 284 23.87 -11.92 17.34
N GLN A 285 23.58 -12.77 16.36
CA GLN A 285 23.15 -12.28 15.03
C GLN A 285 21.86 -11.49 15.10
N LEU A 286 20.83 -12.01 15.78
CA LEU A 286 19.54 -11.31 15.92
C LEU A 286 19.69 -9.99 16.66
N PHE A 287 20.50 -9.94 17.71
CA PHE A 287 20.79 -8.71 18.43
C PHE A 287 21.48 -7.67 17.53
N SER A 288 22.48 -8.09 16.76
CA SER A 288 23.20 -7.25 15.80
C SER A 288 22.27 -6.73 14.70
N PHE A 289 21.37 -7.57 14.17
CA PHE A 289 20.35 -7.14 13.21
C PHE A 289 19.39 -6.10 13.80
N GLY A 290 19.04 -6.25 15.08
CA GLY A 290 18.23 -5.24 15.78
C GLY A 290 18.91 -3.88 15.83
N LEU A 291 20.20 -3.83 16.19
CA LEU A 291 21.01 -2.60 16.20
C LEU A 291 21.17 -1.98 14.80
N LEU A 292 21.53 -2.79 13.82
CA LEU A 292 21.69 -2.31 12.44
C LEU A 292 20.39 -1.74 11.88
N SER A 293 19.27 -2.41 12.14
CA SER A 293 17.95 -1.93 11.69
C SER A 293 17.59 -0.60 12.36
N GLU A 294 17.89 -0.43 13.63
CA GLU A 294 17.69 0.84 14.36
C GLU A 294 18.51 1.98 13.75
N LEU A 295 19.81 1.72 13.45
CA LEU A 295 20.69 2.69 12.79
C LEU A 295 20.20 3.05 11.38
N LEU A 296 19.78 2.05 10.60
CA LEU A 296 19.25 2.26 9.25
C LEU A 296 18.00 3.14 9.25
N ILE A 297 17.09 2.94 10.19
CA ILE A 297 15.87 3.74 10.31
C ILE A 297 16.22 5.18 10.69
N ARG A 298 17.12 5.39 11.63
CA ARG A 298 17.59 6.74 11.99
C ARG A 298 18.22 7.44 10.80
N THR A 299 19.16 6.77 10.11
CA THR A 299 19.81 7.29 8.90
C THR A 299 18.78 7.62 7.82
N TYR A 300 17.76 6.78 7.64
CA TYR A 300 16.68 7.03 6.68
C TYR A 300 15.92 8.33 7.00
N HIS A 301 15.52 8.54 8.27
CA HIS A 301 14.83 9.75 8.67
C HIS A 301 15.71 10.99 8.55
N GLU A 302 16.97 10.91 8.96
CA GLU A 302 17.93 12.01 8.89
C GLU A 302 18.26 12.39 7.45
N SER A 303 18.53 11.40 6.58
CA SER A 303 18.92 11.65 5.18
C SER A 303 17.78 12.26 4.34
N GLN A 304 16.52 11.99 4.68
CA GLN A 304 15.37 12.51 3.97
C GLN A 304 14.77 13.77 4.63
N SER A 305 15.38 14.26 5.73
CA SER A 305 14.85 15.39 6.53
C SER A 305 13.38 15.17 6.92
N ARG A 306 12.96 13.93 7.08
CA ARG A 306 11.57 13.57 7.43
C ARG A 306 11.42 13.52 8.95
N PRO A 307 10.52 14.33 9.53
CA PRO A 307 10.21 14.23 10.94
C PRO A 307 9.58 12.88 11.27
N ILE A 308 9.82 12.39 12.50
CA ILE A 308 9.25 11.15 13.01
C ILE A 308 7.78 11.28 13.42
N TYR A 309 7.17 12.44 13.20
CA TYR A 309 5.78 12.78 13.56
C TYR A 309 5.10 13.52 12.41
N ARG A 310 3.76 13.49 12.39
CA ARG A 310 2.92 14.27 11.49
C ARG A 310 2.05 15.21 12.30
N ILE A 311 2.03 16.49 11.89
CA ILE A 311 1.19 17.52 12.53
C ILE A 311 -0.15 17.53 11.80
N ARG A 312 -1.24 17.34 12.55
CA ARG A 312 -2.60 17.44 11.99
C ARG A 312 -3.11 18.88 11.94
N SER A 313 -2.85 19.66 12.98
CA SER A 313 -3.25 21.06 13.04
C SER A 313 -2.39 21.80 14.07
N ILE A 314 -2.11 23.07 13.79
CA ILE A 314 -1.48 24.00 14.72
C ILE A 314 -2.52 25.09 15.01
N ASN A 315 -3.00 25.17 16.25
CA ASN A 315 -3.84 26.25 16.70
C ASN A 315 -2.95 27.28 17.43
N SER A 316 -2.55 28.33 16.73
CA SER A 316 -1.89 29.48 17.38
C SER A 316 -2.95 30.42 17.93
N GLY A 317 -2.84 30.79 19.22
CA GLY A 317 -3.63 31.89 19.78
C GLY A 317 -3.35 33.13 18.93
N LYS A 318 -4.40 33.95 18.68
CA LYS A 318 -4.21 35.28 18.09
C LYS A 318 -3.24 36.04 18.99
N GLN A 319 -2.06 36.36 18.47
CA GLN A 319 -1.28 37.44 19.03
C GLN A 319 -2.09 38.73 18.76
N ASN A 320 -2.67 39.29 19.82
CA ASN A 320 -3.24 40.64 19.79
C ASN A 320 -2.13 41.66 19.59
#